data_94f5a99eb7ec22ec06665efa5b7612fb
#
_entry.id   94f5a99eb7ec22ec06665efa5b7612fb
#
_cell.length_a   1.000
_cell.length_b   1.000
_cell.length_c   1.000
_cell.angle_alpha   90.00
_cell.angle_beta   90.00
_cell.angle_gamma   90.00
#
_symmetry.space_group_name_H-M   'P 1'
#
loop_
_entity.id
_entity.type
_entity.pdbx_description
1 polymer ?
#
loop_
_entity_poly.entity_id
_entity_poly.type
_entity_poly.pdbx_seq_one_letter_code
_entity_poly.pdbx_strand_id
1 'polypeptide(L)'
;IAIFDEKWLRAGPAVRLKGPRRSGDYSELRGVQDIDWTLEAGAFAEFWPMEKLRARLDIRHGLTGHHGNIADVSVDWVERIGRWTISVGPRLSLGNTSYMNKLFGVTPYEAFWNGRITPYLADGGAKSVGLTAAVAYKWSKEWTTTGYMKYNRLVGSAGASPLTNNLGSANQFTV
;
A
#
# COMPACT_ATOMS: atom_id res chain seq x y z
N ILE A 1 -15.40 2.67 -9.14
CA ILE A 1 -16.46 2.29 -10.09
C ILE A 1 -16.16 0.86 -10.51
N ALA A 2 -17.11 -0.08 -10.33
CA ALA A 2 -17.01 -1.41 -10.91
C ALA A 2 -17.59 -1.36 -12.32
N ILE A 3 -16.93 -2.01 -13.27
CA ILE A 3 -17.43 -2.21 -14.63
C ILE A 3 -18.20 -3.54 -14.70
N PHE A 4 -17.72 -4.53 -13.93
CA PHE A 4 -18.37 -5.79 -13.72
C PHE A 4 -18.81 -5.88 -12.24
N ASP A 5 -20.10 -6.10 -11.97
CA ASP A 5 -20.68 -6.05 -10.62
C ASP A 5 -21.72 -7.17 -10.44
N GLU A 6 -21.23 -8.36 -10.12
CA GLU A 6 -22.04 -9.51 -9.77
C GLU A 6 -21.95 -9.80 -8.26
N LYS A 7 -22.89 -10.56 -7.72
CA LYS A 7 -22.92 -10.86 -6.28
C LYS A 7 -21.63 -11.49 -5.74
N TRP A 8 -20.95 -12.27 -6.57
CA TRP A 8 -19.77 -13.04 -6.20
C TRP A 8 -18.45 -12.47 -6.76
N LEU A 9 -18.52 -11.57 -7.77
CA LEU A 9 -17.35 -10.98 -8.42
C LEU A 9 -17.62 -9.53 -8.81
N ARG A 10 -16.70 -8.65 -8.42
CA ARG A 10 -16.68 -7.25 -8.84
C ARG A 10 -15.30 -6.93 -9.43
N ALA A 11 -15.26 -6.25 -10.55
CA ALA A 11 -14.01 -5.83 -11.17
C ALA A 11 -14.15 -4.44 -11.80
N GLY A 12 -13.05 -3.71 -11.88
CA GLY A 12 -13.06 -2.39 -12.45
C GLY A 12 -11.69 -1.72 -12.43
N PRO A 13 -11.61 -0.45 -12.88
CA PRO A 13 -10.39 0.32 -12.82
C PRO A 13 -10.02 0.65 -11.38
N ALA A 14 -8.71 0.70 -11.11
CA ALA A 14 -8.15 1.14 -9.84
C ALA A 14 -7.22 2.33 -10.09
N VAL A 15 -7.41 3.40 -9.35
CA VAL A 15 -6.56 4.59 -9.40
C VAL A 15 -6.14 4.94 -7.97
N ARG A 16 -4.87 5.30 -7.78
CA ARG A 16 -4.35 5.76 -6.50
C ARG A 16 -3.46 6.97 -6.69
N LEU A 17 -3.70 7.99 -5.89
CA LEU A 17 -2.84 9.17 -5.79
C LEU A 17 -2.11 9.11 -4.43
N LYS A 18 -0.79 9.31 -4.44
CA LYS A 18 0.05 9.40 -3.25
C LYS A 18 0.78 10.74 -3.24
N GLY A 19 0.88 11.34 -2.06
CA GLY A 19 1.66 12.55 -1.84
C GLY A 19 3.16 12.34 -2.10
N PRO A 20 3.90 13.43 -2.28
CA PRO A 20 5.33 13.40 -2.53
C PRO A 20 6.11 12.99 -1.28
N ARG A 21 7.33 12.48 -1.47
CA ARG A 21 8.37 12.36 -0.44
C ARG A 21 9.49 13.32 -0.81
N ARG A 22 9.71 14.33 0.00
CA ARG A 22 10.75 15.33 -0.22
C ARG A 22 11.85 15.21 0.83
N SER A 23 13.08 15.19 0.38
CA SER A 23 14.26 15.14 1.24
C SER A 23 14.40 16.38 2.13
N GLY A 24 13.81 17.50 1.71
CA GLY A 24 13.79 18.75 2.50
C GLY A 24 12.82 18.75 3.67
N ASP A 25 11.82 17.85 3.71
CA ASP A 25 10.82 17.81 4.77
C ASP A 25 11.36 17.19 6.08
N TYR A 26 12.41 16.37 5.97
CA TYR A 26 13.01 15.66 7.11
C TYR A 26 14.54 15.70 7.00
N SER A 27 15.20 16.13 8.06
CA SER A 27 16.67 16.21 8.13
C SER A 27 17.38 14.87 7.87
N GLU A 28 16.73 13.77 8.26
CA GLU A 28 17.20 12.41 8.08
C GLU A 28 17.25 11.98 6.60
N LEU A 29 16.38 12.55 5.75
CA LEU A 29 16.29 12.25 4.33
C LEU A 29 17.21 13.11 3.47
N ARG A 30 18.05 13.95 4.07
CA ARG A 30 18.98 14.81 3.32
C ARG A 30 19.82 14.01 2.34
N GLY A 31 19.84 14.43 1.07
CA GLY A 31 20.57 13.75 -0.01
C GLY A 31 19.85 12.58 -0.65
N VAL A 32 18.74 12.12 -0.07
CA VAL A 32 17.88 11.08 -0.68
C VAL A 32 17.03 11.69 -1.79
N GLN A 33 16.86 10.98 -2.89
CA GLN A 33 16.07 11.44 -4.04
C GLN A 33 14.61 11.71 -3.65
N ASP A 34 14.10 12.83 -4.10
CA ASP A 34 12.69 13.17 -4.00
C ASP A 34 11.83 12.23 -4.84
N ILE A 35 10.63 11.96 -4.36
CA ILE A 35 9.58 11.30 -5.13
C ILE A 35 8.43 12.29 -5.23
N ASP A 36 8.10 12.70 -6.45
CA ASP A 36 6.97 13.57 -6.72
C ASP A 36 5.63 12.87 -6.49
N TRP A 37 4.54 13.63 -6.63
CA TRP A 37 3.20 13.06 -6.63
C TRP A 37 3.13 11.83 -7.52
N THR A 38 2.67 10.74 -6.93
CA THR A 38 2.58 9.45 -7.60
C THR A 38 1.14 9.16 -7.97
N LEU A 39 0.88 9.06 -9.27
CA LEU A 39 -0.36 8.55 -9.82
C LEU A 39 -0.15 7.11 -10.26
N GLU A 40 -0.91 6.19 -9.67
CA GLU A 40 -0.94 4.77 -10.05
C GLU A 40 -2.29 4.47 -10.69
N ALA A 41 -2.31 3.76 -11.83
CA ALA A 41 -3.52 3.29 -12.49
C ALA A 41 -3.43 1.79 -12.80
N GLY A 42 -4.58 1.14 -12.82
CA GLY A 42 -4.66 -0.30 -13.05
C GLY A 42 -6.07 -0.84 -12.90
N ALA A 43 -6.18 -2.04 -12.38
CA ALA A 43 -7.47 -2.71 -12.19
C ALA A 43 -7.53 -3.41 -10.82
N PHE A 44 -8.76 -3.63 -10.37
CA PHE A 44 -9.04 -4.49 -9.23
C PHE A 44 -10.02 -5.60 -9.61
N ALA A 45 -9.91 -6.72 -8.88
CA ALA A 45 -10.89 -7.78 -8.84
C ALA A 45 -11.21 -8.10 -7.37
N GLU A 46 -12.48 -8.19 -7.03
CA GLU A 46 -13.00 -8.52 -5.71
C GLU A 46 -13.90 -9.74 -5.84
N PHE A 47 -13.60 -10.79 -5.10
CA PHE A 47 -14.27 -12.08 -5.15
C PHE A 47 -14.87 -12.44 -3.78
N TRP A 48 -16.11 -12.93 -3.78
CA TRP A 48 -16.84 -13.36 -2.60
C TRP A 48 -17.11 -14.86 -2.67
N PRO A 49 -16.17 -15.71 -2.23
CA PRO A 49 -16.39 -17.17 -2.24
C PRO A 49 -17.48 -17.60 -1.26
N MET A 50 -17.76 -16.79 -0.26
CA MET A 50 -18.82 -16.95 0.74
C MET A 50 -19.37 -15.57 1.13
N GLU A 51 -20.57 -15.54 1.70
CA GLU A 51 -21.21 -14.28 2.12
C GLU A 51 -20.38 -13.42 3.08
N LYS A 52 -19.52 -14.07 3.87
CA LYS A 52 -18.69 -13.42 4.89
C LYS A 52 -17.21 -13.35 4.51
N LEU A 53 -16.79 -13.92 3.41
CA LEU A 53 -15.38 -13.92 3.00
C LEU A 53 -15.21 -13.13 1.71
N ARG A 54 -14.38 -12.10 1.76
CA ARG A 54 -14.03 -11.24 0.63
C ARG A 54 -12.53 -11.35 0.34
N ALA A 55 -12.17 -11.69 -0.88
CA ALA A 55 -10.82 -11.59 -1.39
C ALA A 55 -10.74 -10.46 -2.43
N ARG A 56 -9.67 -9.66 -2.41
CA ARG A 56 -9.48 -8.58 -3.37
C ARG A 56 -8.02 -8.50 -3.81
N LEU A 57 -7.84 -8.33 -5.11
CA LEU A 57 -6.57 -8.07 -5.77
C LEU A 57 -6.65 -6.72 -6.48
N ASP A 58 -5.67 -5.85 -6.24
CA ASP A 58 -5.45 -4.62 -6.99
C ASP A 58 -4.08 -4.69 -7.66
N ILE A 59 -4.02 -4.54 -8.98
CA ILE A 59 -2.77 -4.45 -9.73
C ILE A 59 -2.70 -3.07 -10.35
N ARG A 60 -1.60 -2.33 -10.10
CA ARG A 60 -1.42 -0.96 -10.59
C ARG A 60 -0.01 -0.75 -11.10
N HIS A 61 0.10 0.16 -12.06
CA HIS A 61 1.35 0.70 -12.61
C HIS A 61 1.48 2.18 -12.25
N GLY A 62 2.68 2.62 -11.88
CA GLY A 62 2.96 4.03 -11.61
C GLY A 62 3.12 4.80 -12.93
N LEU A 63 2.28 5.81 -13.11
CA LEU A 63 2.32 6.72 -14.26
C LEU A 63 3.23 7.92 -14.00
N THR A 64 3.29 8.38 -12.74
CA THR A 64 4.17 9.46 -12.28
C THR A 64 4.82 9.08 -10.96
N GLY A 65 5.91 9.74 -10.61
CA GLY A 65 6.67 9.48 -9.37
C GLY A 65 7.50 8.19 -9.41
N HIS A 66 6.97 7.12 -9.94
CA HIS A 66 7.66 5.86 -10.27
C HIS A 66 7.00 5.18 -11.47
N HIS A 67 7.74 4.28 -12.13
CA HIS A 67 7.24 3.48 -13.26
C HIS A 67 7.24 1.97 -12.94
N GLY A 68 7.05 1.63 -11.67
CA GLY A 68 6.99 0.25 -11.22
C GLY A 68 5.56 -0.28 -11.14
N ASN A 69 5.46 -1.60 -11.02
CA ASN A 69 4.21 -2.31 -10.79
C ASN A 69 4.05 -2.69 -9.32
N ILE A 70 2.83 -2.59 -8.82
CA ILE A 70 2.46 -3.01 -7.48
C ILE A 70 1.19 -3.85 -7.52
N ALA A 71 1.16 -4.88 -6.70
CA ALA A 71 -0.03 -5.69 -6.45
C ALA A 71 -0.35 -5.68 -4.95
N ASP A 72 -1.59 -5.37 -4.61
CA ASP A 72 -2.10 -5.46 -3.24
C ASP A 72 -3.13 -6.58 -3.18
N VAL A 73 -2.93 -7.52 -2.27
CA VAL A 73 -3.84 -8.62 -1.99
C VAL A 73 -4.44 -8.43 -0.60
N SER A 74 -5.73 -8.60 -0.50
CA SER A 74 -6.43 -8.60 0.78
C SER A 74 -7.44 -9.73 0.85
N VAL A 75 -7.61 -10.28 2.06
CA VAL A 75 -8.67 -11.23 2.38
C VAL A 75 -9.34 -10.73 3.66
N ASP A 76 -10.65 -10.57 3.65
CA ASP A 76 -11.38 -10.03 4.79
C ASP A 76 -12.49 -10.99 5.21
N TRP A 77 -12.60 -11.22 6.50
CA TRP A 77 -13.84 -11.69 7.09
C TRP A 77 -14.76 -10.48 7.30
N VAL A 78 -15.98 -10.55 6.79
CA VAL A 78 -16.95 -9.46 6.81
C VAL A 78 -18.22 -9.92 7.52
N GLU A 79 -18.53 -9.28 8.64
CA GLU A 79 -19.75 -9.55 9.40
C GLU A 79 -20.73 -8.37 9.26
N ARG A 80 -22.00 -8.67 8.99
CA ARG A 80 -23.06 -7.66 8.86
C ARG A 80 -24.10 -7.89 9.94
N ILE A 81 -24.22 -6.92 10.86
CA ILE A 81 -25.15 -7.00 12.01
C ILE A 81 -26.02 -5.74 12.00
N GLY A 82 -27.22 -5.86 11.44
CA GLY A 82 -28.13 -4.73 11.30
C GLY A 82 -27.54 -3.62 10.43
N ARG A 83 -27.25 -2.47 11.04
CA ARG A 83 -26.65 -1.31 10.35
C ARG A 83 -25.10 -1.30 10.40
N TRP A 84 -24.50 -2.23 11.12
CA TRP A 84 -23.06 -2.36 11.27
C TRP A 84 -22.48 -3.32 10.25
N THR A 85 -21.34 -2.96 9.68
CA THR A 85 -20.49 -3.87 8.92
C THR A 85 -19.10 -3.85 9.56
N ILE A 86 -18.64 -4.99 10.01
CA ILE A 86 -17.32 -5.15 10.62
C ILE A 86 -16.48 -6.01 9.67
N SER A 87 -15.27 -5.63 9.41
CA SER A 87 -14.35 -6.42 8.59
C SER A 87 -12.97 -6.47 9.22
N VAL A 88 -12.33 -7.62 9.11
CA VAL A 88 -10.93 -7.81 9.53
C VAL A 88 -10.24 -8.77 8.60
N GLY A 89 -8.99 -8.48 8.27
CA GLY A 89 -8.25 -9.40 7.42
C GLY A 89 -6.83 -9.00 7.08
N PRO A 90 -6.03 -9.99 6.63
CA PRO A 90 -4.64 -9.80 6.24
C PRO A 90 -4.49 -8.97 4.96
N ARG A 91 -3.32 -8.38 4.85
CA ARG A 91 -2.87 -7.57 3.71
C ARG A 91 -1.49 -8.03 3.28
N LEU A 92 -1.29 -8.13 1.96
CA LEU A 92 -0.01 -8.37 1.35
C LEU A 92 0.18 -7.35 0.22
N SER A 93 1.31 -6.64 0.20
CA SER A 93 1.71 -5.81 -0.92
C SER A 93 2.96 -6.37 -1.56
N LEU A 94 2.96 -6.46 -2.89
CA LEU A 94 4.07 -6.90 -3.72
C LEU A 94 4.48 -5.76 -4.64
N GLY A 95 5.78 -5.59 -4.87
CA GLY A 95 6.31 -4.61 -5.82
C GLY A 95 7.34 -5.25 -6.74
N ASN A 96 7.39 -4.82 -8.00
CA ASN A 96 8.49 -5.22 -8.87
C ASN A 96 9.77 -4.45 -8.54
N THR A 97 10.91 -4.85 -9.10
CA THR A 97 12.22 -4.25 -8.85
C THR A 97 12.23 -2.73 -9.10
N SER A 98 11.59 -2.25 -10.18
CA SER A 98 11.51 -0.80 -10.45
C SER A 98 10.78 -0.04 -9.35
N TYR A 99 9.65 -0.57 -8.86
CA TYR A 99 8.91 0.01 -7.73
C TYR A 99 9.74 0.00 -6.46
N MET A 100 10.37 -1.14 -6.15
CA MET A 100 11.13 -1.33 -4.92
C MET A 100 12.37 -0.44 -4.89
N ASN A 101 13.14 -0.38 -6.00
CA ASN A 101 14.31 0.49 -6.09
C ASN A 101 13.97 1.97 -6.00
N LYS A 102 12.87 2.42 -6.62
CA LYS A 102 12.47 3.83 -6.53
C LYS A 102 12.11 4.26 -5.12
N LEU A 103 11.50 3.36 -4.32
CA LEU A 103 11.03 3.71 -2.98
C LEU A 103 12.04 3.39 -1.88
N PHE A 104 12.80 2.31 -2.04
CA PHE A 104 13.65 1.72 -1.00
C PHE A 104 15.12 1.56 -1.41
N GLY A 105 15.46 1.79 -2.68
CA GLY A 105 16.83 1.82 -3.16
C GLY A 105 17.60 3.03 -2.63
N VAL A 106 18.92 2.90 -2.56
CA VAL A 106 19.86 3.96 -2.20
C VAL A 106 21.02 3.90 -3.18
N THR A 107 21.18 4.95 -3.97
CA THR A 107 22.33 5.08 -4.87
C THR A 107 23.62 5.40 -4.11
N PRO A 108 24.82 5.13 -4.67
CA PRO A 108 26.09 5.56 -4.05
C PRO A 108 26.15 7.07 -3.80
N TYR A 109 25.55 7.87 -4.69
CA TYR A 109 25.48 9.33 -4.56
C TYR A 109 24.64 9.75 -3.35
N GLU A 110 23.44 9.17 -3.18
CA GLU A 110 22.58 9.43 -2.02
C GLU A 110 23.26 9.02 -0.71
N ALA A 111 23.89 7.85 -0.68
CA ALA A 111 24.63 7.37 0.47
C ALA A 111 25.78 8.31 0.87
N PHE A 112 26.53 8.81 -0.11
CA PHE A 112 27.62 9.76 0.12
C PHE A 112 27.13 11.06 0.75
N TRP A 113 26.06 11.66 0.21
CA TRP A 113 25.54 12.93 0.70
C TRP A 113 24.77 12.81 2.03
N ASN A 114 24.13 11.67 2.25
CA ASN A 114 23.40 11.42 3.50
C ASN A 114 24.35 11.10 4.67
N GLY A 115 25.36 10.29 4.44
CA GLY A 115 26.36 9.89 5.44
C GLY A 115 25.89 8.93 6.52
N ARG A 116 24.59 8.54 6.53
CA ARG A 116 23.99 7.63 7.53
C ARG A 116 23.45 6.34 6.94
N ILE A 117 23.41 6.25 5.61
CA ILE A 117 22.89 5.10 4.87
C ILE A 117 23.96 4.58 3.89
N THR A 118 23.86 3.30 3.58
CA THR A 118 24.75 2.65 2.61
C THR A 118 24.04 2.45 1.27
N PRO A 119 24.77 2.34 0.14
CA PRO A 119 24.15 1.98 -1.14
C PRO A 119 23.37 0.68 -1.03
N TYR A 120 22.19 0.65 -1.65
CA TYR A 120 21.29 -0.49 -1.57
C TYR A 120 20.46 -0.62 -2.84
N LEU A 121 20.41 -1.83 -3.40
CA LEU A 121 19.53 -2.20 -4.49
C LEU A 121 18.39 -3.05 -3.92
N ALA A 122 17.17 -2.59 -4.10
CA ALA A 122 16.00 -3.30 -3.61
C ALA A 122 15.43 -4.23 -4.68
N ASP A 123 15.40 -5.52 -4.41
CA ASP A 123 14.79 -6.52 -5.32
C ASP A 123 13.26 -6.48 -5.23
N GLY A 124 12.62 -6.87 -6.33
CA GLY A 124 11.18 -7.09 -6.38
C GLY A 124 10.73 -8.23 -5.46
N GLY A 125 9.48 -8.17 -5.01
CA GLY A 125 8.90 -9.20 -4.15
C GLY A 125 7.92 -8.63 -3.13
N ALA A 126 7.79 -9.29 -1.98
CA ALA A 126 6.95 -8.83 -0.90
C ALA A 126 7.49 -7.51 -0.29
N LYS A 127 6.66 -6.47 -0.38
CA LYS A 127 6.95 -5.16 0.21
C LYS A 127 6.51 -5.09 1.67
N SER A 128 5.28 -5.52 1.93
CA SER A 128 4.73 -5.46 3.29
C SER A 128 3.66 -6.52 3.52
N VAL A 129 3.55 -6.94 4.76
CA VAL A 129 2.46 -7.74 5.28
C VAL A 129 1.76 -6.96 6.38
N GLY A 130 0.45 -7.19 6.56
CA GLY A 130 -0.29 -6.42 7.56
C GLY A 130 -1.66 -6.98 7.86
N LEU A 131 -2.38 -6.23 8.70
CA LEU A 131 -3.76 -6.50 9.10
C LEU A 131 -4.55 -5.19 9.02
N THR A 132 -5.80 -5.27 8.56
CA THR A 132 -6.74 -4.15 8.62
C THR A 132 -7.99 -4.60 9.34
N ALA A 133 -8.49 -3.77 10.24
CA ALA A 133 -9.81 -3.89 10.83
C ALA A 133 -10.61 -2.64 10.50
N ALA A 134 -11.86 -2.79 10.11
CA ALA A 134 -12.74 -1.67 9.79
C ALA A 134 -14.14 -1.91 10.35
N VAL A 135 -14.78 -0.80 10.73
CA VAL A 135 -16.18 -0.78 11.20
C VAL A 135 -16.89 0.30 10.41
N ALA A 136 -17.98 -0.07 9.76
CA ALA A 136 -18.85 0.86 9.06
C ALA A 136 -20.24 0.87 9.70
N TYR A 137 -20.83 2.06 9.85
CA TYR A 137 -22.19 2.24 10.32
C TYR A 137 -23.02 2.96 9.25
N LYS A 138 -24.11 2.32 8.84
CA LYS A 138 -25.03 2.84 7.85
C LYS A 138 -26.14 3.65 8.52
N TRP A 139 -26.08 4.97 8.42
CA TRP A 139 -27.06 5.91 8.96
C TRP A 139 -28.34 5.90 8.14
N SER A 140 -28.20 5.99 6.80
CA SER A 140 -29.31 5.98 5.84
C SER A 140 -28.93 5.17 4.60
N LYS A 141 -29.72 5.25 3.53
CA LYS A 141 -29.39 4.63 2.23
C LYS A 141 -28.19 5.31 1.58
N GLU A 142 -28.02 6.61 1.81
CA GLU A 142 -27.01 7.48 1.19
C GLU A 142 -25.78 7.68 2.08
N TRP A 143 -25.92 7.56 3.41
CA TRP A 143 -24.87 7.90 4.37
C TRP A 143 -24.34 6.70 5.12
N THR A 144 -23.02 6.51 5.04
CA THR A 144 -22.27 5.50 5.80
C THR A 144 -20.99 6.14 6.34
N THR A 145 -20.72 5.97 7.62
CA THR A 145 -19.44 6.34 8.24
C THR A 145 -18.59 5.10 8.40
N THR A 146 -17.34 5.17 8.02
CA THR A 146 -16.37 4.07 8.16
C THR A 146 -15.15 4.54 8.92
N GLY A 147 -14.82 3.84 10.00
CA GLY A 147 -13.54 3.94 10.70
C GLY A 147 -12.71 2.70 10.43
N TYR A 148 -11.39 2.84 10.35
CA TYR A 148 -10.50 1.70 10.17
C TYR A 148 -9.19 1.88 10.91
N MET A 149 -8.58 0.76 11.27
CA MET A 149 -7.21 0.68 11.76
C MET A 149 -6.43 -0.28 10.87
N LYS A 150 -5.22 0.11 10.53
CA LYS A 150 -4.33 -0.69 9.68
C LYS A 150 -2.94 -0.74 10.30
N TYR A 151 -2.43 -1.95 10.44
CA TYR A 151 -1.04 -2.21 10.73
C TYR A 151 -0.37 -2.86 9.53
N ASN A 152 0.78 -2.35 9.10
CA ASN A 152 1.63 -2.98 8.10
C ASN A 152 3.06 -3.05 8.62
N ARG A 153 3.76 -4.10 8.26
CA ARG A 153 5.20 -4.25 8.43
C ARG A 153 5.85 -4.40 7.08
N LEU A 154 6.84 -3.56 6.80
CA LEU A 154 7.72 -3.73 5.66
C LEU A 154 8.54 -4.99 5.82
N VAL A 155 8.66 -5.79 4.75
CA VAL A 155 9.35 -7.08 4.72
C VAL A 155 10.25 -7.17 3.48
N GLY A 156 11.03 -8.25 3.37
CA GLY A 156 11.93 -8.46 2.25
C GLY A 156 12.86 -7.27 2.03
N SER A 157 13.13 -6.93 0.78
CA SER A 157 14.00 -5.82 0.40
C SER A 157 13.53 -4.45 0.91
N ALA A 158 12.21 -4.24 1.08
CA ALA A 158 11.71 -3.01 1.68
C ALA A 158 12.05 -2.90 3.16
N GLY A 159 11.91 -4.01 3.91
CA GLY A 159 12.25 -4.09 5.32
C GLY A 159 13.76 -4.00 5.58
N ALA A 160 14.58 -4.58 4.70
CA ALA A 160 16.04 -4.58 4.80
C ALA A 160 16.70 -3.27 4.34
N SER A 161 15.95 -2.38 3.69
CA SER A 161 16.49 -1.11 3.18
C SER A 161 17.07 -0.24 4.30
N PRO A 162 18.24 0.39 4.08
CA PRO A 162 18.80 1.39 4.99
C PRO A 162 17.87 2.58 5.23
N LEU A 163 17.04 2.95 4.25
CA LEU A 163 16.00 3.97 4.44
C LEU A 163 14.99 3.56 5.51
N THR A 164 14.62 2.28 5.56
CA THR A 164 13.68 1.74 6.54
C THR A 164 14.33 1.57 7.91
N ASN A 165 15.54 1.00 7.96
CA ASN A 165 16.19 0.61 9.21
C ASN A 165 16.90 1.76 9.92
N ASN A 166 17.50 2.68 9.17
CA ASN A 166 18.33 3.75 9.75
C ASN A 166 17.58 5.07 9.86
N LEU A 167 16.64 5.36 8.93
CA LEU A 167 15.98 6.65 8.86
C LEU A 167 14.47 6.59 9.14
N GLY A 168 13.87 5.40 9.11
CA GLY A 168 12.43 5.21 9.26
C GLY A 168 12.05 4.09 10.21
N SER A 169 10.92 3.46 9.91
CA SER A 169 10.41 2.29 10.65
C SER A 169 9.81 1.27 9.69
N ALA A 170 10.08 0.00 9.94
CA ALA A 170 9.40 -1.08 9.24
C ALA A 170 7.92 -1.19 9.64
N ASN A 171 7.54 -0.70 10.82
CA ASN A 171 6.17 -0.79 11.33
C ASN A 171 5.39 0.50 10.98
N GLN A 172 4.21 0.34 10.41
CA GLN A 172 3.35 1.43 9.96
C GLN A 172 1.95 1.25 10.53
N PHE A 173 1.45 2.25 11.23
CA PHE A 173 0.09 2.30 11.76
C PHE A 173 -0.68 3.41 11.05
N THR A 174 -1.95 3.15 10.75
CA THR A 174 -2.89 4.13 10.17
C THR A 174 -4.24 3.97 10.86
N VAL A 175 -4.87 5.07 11.19
CA VAL A 175 -6.23 5.18 11.71
C VAL A 175 -7.01 6.17 10.88
#